data_771a814cd643dc514e148ab1457d5ca0
#
_entry.id   771a814cd643dc514e148ab1457d5ca0
#
_cell.length_a   1.000
_cell.length_b   1.000
_cell.length_c   1.000
_cell.angle_alpha   90.00
_cell.angle_beta   90.00
_cell.angle_gamma   90.00
#
_symmetry.space_group_name_H-M   'P 1'
#
loop_
_entity.id
_entity.type
_entity.pdbx_description
1 polymer ?
#
loop_
_entity_poly.entity_id
_entity_poly.type
_entity_poly.pdbx_seq_one_letter_code
_entity_poly.pdbx_strand_id
1 'polypeptide(L)'
;MGQPLPRFKALTLSGRTFTQQDFRSGEGVVIVWASWSYRSLGCLRAVQEAKRQHPDLQVLTICLDATRKDCEKLLRQFDVTLPTVCDGRLLDRPLLANLSLHDLPDNILVENGRVKQRSLSDEELRKRFLETNHSY
;
A
#
# COMPACT_ATOMS: atom_id res chain seq x y z
N MET A 1 1.52 -3.54 18.72
CA MET A 1 0.76 -2.51 18.01
C MET A 1 1.04 -1.16 18.60
N GLY A 2 0.85 -0.12 17.83
CA GLY A 2 1.13 1.22 18.31
C GLY A 2 2.59 1.61 18.26
N GLN A 3 3.44 0.77 17.71
CA GLN A 3 4.84 1.11 17.52
C GLN A 3 5.00 2.11 16.39
N PRO A 4 6.03 2.96 16.45
CA PRO A 4 6.27 3.89 15.35
C PRO A 4 6.50 3.14 14.04
N LEU A 5 6.04 3.72 12.95
CA LEU A 5 6.35 3.19 11.64
C LEU A 5 7.85 3.29 11.42
N PRO A 6 8.53 2.21 11.03
CA PRO A 6 9.98 2.25 10.84
C PRO A 6 10.40 3.26 9.77
N ARG A 7 11.62 3.73 9.87
CA ARG A 7 12.19 4.60 8.87
C ARG A 7 12.30 3.90 7.53
N PHE A 8 11.92 4.60 6.48
CA PHE A 8 12.12 4.09 5.13
C PHE A 8 12.19 5.25 4.15
N LYS A 9 12.65 4.94 2.95
CA LYS A 9 12.67 5.88 1.84
C LYS A 9 12.30 5.13 0.59
N ALA A 10 11.31 5.62 -0.13
CA ALA A 10 10.80 4.94 -1.31
C ALA A 10 10.55 5.94 -2.43
N LEU A 11 11.06 5.62 -3.63
CA LEU A 11 10.87 6.44 -4.82
C LEU A 11 9.79 5.81 -5.67
N THR A 12 8.72 6.56 -5.94
CA THR A 12 7.61 6.07 -6.74
C THR A 12 7.88 6.25 -8.24
N LEU A 13 7.04 5.61 -9.04
CA LEU A 13 7.14 5.70 -10.50
C LEU A 13 6.98 7.14 -11.01
N SER A 14 6.26 7.96 -10.28
CA SER A 14 6.05 9.35 -10.66
C SER A 14 7.20 10.27 -10.25
N GLY A 15 8.19 9.74 -9.53
CA GLY A 15 9.33 10.52 -9.08
C GLY A 15 9.18 11.10 -7.70
N ARG A 16 8.06 10.87 -7.03
CA ARG A 16 7.87 11.33 -5.66
C ARG A 16 8.55 10.40 -4.68
N THR A 17 9.20 10.98 -3.68
CA THR A 17 9.83 10.20 -2.61
C THR A 17 8.91 10.18 -1.39
N PHE A 18 8.68 8.98 -0.84
CA PHE A 18 7.95 8.79 0.39
C PHE A 18 8.90 8.39 1.50
N THR A 19 8.63 8.88 2.71
CA THR A 19 9.34 8.45 3.92
C THR A 19 8.29 8.25 5.01
N GLN A 20 8.73 7.77 6.17
CA GLN A 20 7.81 7.62 7.29
C GLN A 20 7.18 8.94 7.71
N GLN A 21 7.81 10.07 7.37
CA GLN A 21 7.28 11.38 7.69
C GLN A 21 5.96 11.66 6.97
N ASP A 22 5.76 11.06 5.81
CA ASP A 22 4.51 11.24 5.08
C ASP A 22 3.32 10.61 5.80
N PHE A 23 3.58 9.73 6.74
CA PHE A 23 2.54 9.01 7.47
C PHE A 23 2.41 9.47 8.92
N ARG A 24 3.03 10.57 9.28
CA ARG A 24 3.08 10.98 10.69
C ARG A 24 1.76 11.52 11.23
N SER A 25 0.84 11.90 10.38
CA SER A 25 -0.46 12.39 10.85
C SER A 25 -1.57 11.81 9.99
N GLY A 26 -2.72 11.54 10.62
CA GLY A 26 -3.84 10.95 9.93
C GLY A 26 -3.63 9.47 9.67
N GLU A 27 -4.50 8.91 8.84
CA GLU A 27 -4.43 7.50 8.48
C GLU A 27 -3.65 7.27 7.21
N GLY A 28 -2.99 6.12 7.14
CA GLY A 28 -2.27 5.72 5.95
C GLY A 28 -2.24 4.22 5.79
N VAL A 29 -1.94 3.79 4.57
CA VAL A 29 -1.82 2.38 4.23
C VAL A 29 -0.60 2.18 3.36
N VAL A 30 0.23 1.19 3.71
CA VAL A 30 1.29 0.71 2.84
C VAL A 30 0.92 -0.70 2.43
N ILE A 31 0.92 -0.99 1.14
CA ILE A 31 0.46 -2.27 0.62
C ILE A 31 1.45 -2.83 -0.39
N VAL A 32 1.68 -4.15 -0.30
CA VAL A 32 2.51 -4.90 -1.24
C VAL A 32 1.60 -5.70 -2.16
N TRP A 33 1.88 -5.68 -3.46
CA TRP A 33 1.07 -6.39 -4.44
C TRP A 33 1.93 -6.85 -5.62
N ALA A 34 1.35 -7.74 -6.44
CA ALA A 34 1.99 -8.20 -7.66
C ALA A 34 0.92 -8.58 -8.67
N SER A 35 1.23 -8.44 -9.95
CA SER A 35 0.26 -8.71 -11.02
C SER A 35 -0.19 -10.17 -11.08
N TRP A 36 0.65 -11.08 -10.57
CA TRP A 36 0.38 -12.51 -10.59
C TRP A 36 -0.34 -13.02 -9.33
N SER A 37 -0.75 -12.11 -8.46
CA SER A 37 -1.43 -12.48 -7.22
C SER A 37 -2.82 -11.86 -7.17
N TYR A 38 -3.85 -12.67 -7.36
CA TYR A 38 -5.24 -12.19 -7.29
C TYR A 38 -5.57 -11.59 -5.94
N ARG A 39 -5.07 -12.18 -4.88
CA ARG A 39 -5.37 -11.68 -3.54
C ARG A 39 -4.80 -10.29 -3.34
N SER A 40 -3.57 -10.07 -3.82
CA SER A 40 -2.97 -8.76 -3.68
C SER A 40 -3.67 -7.72 -4.55
N LEU A 41 -4.18 -8.14 -5.71
CA LEU A 41 -4.94 -7.23 -6.56
C LEU A 41 -6.25 -6.83 -5.91
N GLY A 42 -6.90 -7.75 -5.20
CA GLY A 42 -8.10 -7.43 -4.44
C GLY A 42 -7.83 -6.39 -3.37
N CYS A 43 -6.71 -6.53 -2.66
CA CYS A 43 -6.31 -5.54 -1.66
C CYS A 43 -5.99 -4.18 -2.30
N LEU A 44 -5.30 -4.20 -3.44
CA LEU A 44 -4.96 -2.97 -4.14
C LEU A 44 -6.23 -2.20 -4.55
N ARG A 45 -7.22 -2.92 -5.06
CA ARG A 45 -8.47 -2.30 -5.47
C ARG A 45 -9.25 -1.75 -4.28
N ALA A 46 -9.24 -2.47 -3.17
CA ALA A 46 -9.88 -2.00 -1.95
C ALA A 46 -9.24 -0.70 -1.47
N VAL A 47 -7.91 -0.63 -1.49
CA VAL A 47 -7.19 0.57 -1.07
C VAL A 47 -7.42 1.72 -2.05
N GLN A 48 -7.51 1.43 -3.34
CA GLN A 48 -7.81 2.46 -4.33
C GLN A 48 -9.18 3.10 -4.06
N GLU A 49 -10.18 2.27 -3.80
CA GLU A 49 -11.51 2.77 -3.50
C GLU A 49 -11.52 3.54 -2.17
N ALA A 50 -10.77 3.05 -1.19
CA ALA A 50 -10.65 3.76 0.09
C ALA A 50 -10.06 5.16 -0.11
N LYS A 51 -9.06 5.29 -0.96
CA LYS A 51 -8.45 6.59 -1.24
C LYS A 51 -9.43 7.53 -1.92
N ARG A 52 -10.27 7.01 -2.78
CA ARG A 52 -11.29 7.83 -3.43
C ARG A 52 -12.30 8.38 -2.44
N GLN A 53 -12.72 7.56 -1.47
CA GLN A 53 -13.69 7.97 -0.47
C GLN A 53 -13.07 8.79 0.66
N HIS A 54 -11.78 8.62 0.90
CA HIS A 54 -11.06 9.33 1.95
C HIS A 54 -9.82 9.99 1.34
N PRO A 55 -9.98 11.14 0.67
CA PRO A 55 -8.88 11.76 -0.07
C PRO A 55 -7.64 12.09 0.77
N ASP A 56 -7.82 12.26 2.09
CA ASP A 56 -6.70 12.56 2.98
C ASP A 56 -5.91 11.33 3.38
N LEU A 57 -6.38 10.14 3.01
CA LEU A 57 -5.69 8.90 3.31
C LEU A 57 -4.35 8.87 2.57
N GLN A 58 -3.26 8.65 3.29
CA GLN A 58 -1.95 8.49 2.67
C GLN A 58 -1.81 7.05 2.23
N VAL A 59 -1.41 6.85 0.98
CA VAL A 59 -1.25 5.50 0.44
C VAL A 59 0.09 5.38 -0.28
N LEU A 60 0.77 4.27 -0.01
CA LEU A 60 1.96 3.89 -0.75
C LEU A 60 1.80 2.44 -1.15
N THR A 61 1.95 2.13 -2.43
CA THR A 61 1.92 0.76 -2.90
C THR A 61 3.30 0.33 -3.36
N ILE A 62 3.62 -0.94 -3.12
CA ILE A 62 4.91 -1.53 -3.51
C ILE A 62 4.62 -2.72 -4.39
N CYS A 63 5.04 -2.63 -5.64
CA CYS A 63 4.82 -3.67 -6.62
C CYS A 63 6.02 -4.61 -6.68
N LEU A 64 5.75 -5.91 -6.61
CA LEU A 64 6.80 -6.93 -6.64
C LEU A 64 7.02 -7.52 -8.02
N ASP A 65 6.41 -6.98 -9.05
CA ASP A 65 6.60 -7.48 -10.41
C ASP A 65 8.07 -7.38 -10.81
N ALA A 66 8.49 -8.33 -11.66
CA ALA A 66 9.88 -8.43 -12.07
C ALA A 66 10.31 -7.25 -12.93
N THR A 67 9.38 -6.60 -13.62
CA THR A 67 9.72 -5.46 -14.47
C THR A 67 8.79 -4.29 -14.19
N ARG A 68 9.37 -3.11 -14.35
CA ARG A 68 8.60 -1.88 -14.25
C ARG A 68 7.49 -1.85 -15.31
N LYS A 69 7.77 -2.38 -16.48
CA LYS A 69 6.82 -2.39 -17.58
C LYS A 69 5.56 -3.17 -17.24
N ASP A 70 5.72 -4.34 -16.62
CA ASP A 70 4.58 -5.15 -16.22
C ASP A 70 3.73 -4.44 -15.16
N CYS A 71 4.40 -3.80 -14.23
CA CYS A 71 3.72 -3.04 -13.19
C CYS A 71 2.91 -1.90 -13.81
N GLU A 72 3.53 -1.12 -14.69
CA GLU A 72 2.85 0.00 -15.33
C GLU A 72 1.67 -0.44 -16.17
N LYS A 73 1.82 -1.58 -16.86
CA LYS A 73 0.74 -2.12 -17.65
C LYS A 73 -0.49 -2.43 -16.80
N LEU A 74 -0.27 -3.05 -15.66
CA LEU A 74 -1.37 -3.39 -14.77
C LEU A 74 -2.02 -2.15 -14.19
N LEU A 75 -1.22 -1.17 -13.79
CA LEU A 75 -1.76 0.07 -13.24
C LEU A 75 -2.68 0.76 -14.25
N ARG A 76 -2.30 0.76 -15.52
CA ARG A 76 -3.15 1.31 -16.57
C ARG A 76 -4.39 0.48 -16.80
N GLN A 77 -4.23 -0.83 -16.80
CA GLN A 77 -5.34 -1.75 -17.05
C GLN A 77 -6.46 -1.61 -16.03
N PHE A 78 -6.10 -1.40 -14.77
CA PHE A 78 -7.07 -1.26 -13.70
C PHE A 78 -7.28 0.18 -13.25
N ASP A 79 -6.74 1.12 -14.02
CA ASP A 79 -6.92 2.55 -13.75
C ASP A 79 -6.50 2.93 -12.31
N VAL A 80 -5.38 2.37 -11.88
CA VAL A 80 -4.85 2.64 -10.55
C VAL A 80 -3.97 3.89 -10.59
N THR A 81 -4.30 4.86 -9.74
CA THR A 81 -3.58 6.14 -9.68
C THR A 81 -2.80 6.32 -8.38
N LEU A 82 -2.70 5.27 -7.58
CA LEU A 82 -2.00 5.34 -6.31
C LEU A 82 -0.47 5.43 -6.51
N PRO A 83 0.23 6.14 -5.61
CA PRO A 83 1.69 6.17 -5.66
C PRO A 83 2.25 4.75 -5.55
N THR A 84 3.12 4.37 -6.46
CA THR A 84 3.60 3.00 -6.57
C THR A 84 5.11 2.96 -6.73
N VAL A 85 5.75 2.10 -5.93
CA VAL A 85 7.17 1.79 -6.04
C VAL A 85 7.30 0.52 -6.85
N CYS A 86 8.13 0.55 -7.91
CA CYS A 86 8.43 -0.64 -8.68
C CYS A 86 9.80 -0.48 -9.32
N ASP A 87 10.82 -1.09 -8.71
CA ASP A 87 12.17 -0.98 -9.23
C ASP A 87 12.62 -2.23 -9.98
N GLY A 88 11.77 -3.24 -10.06
CA GLY A 88 12.10 -4.47 -10.75
C GLY A 88 13.08 -5.37 -10.04
N ARG A 89 13.35 -5.08 -8.76
CA ARG A 89 14.32 -5.85 -7.98
C ARG A 89 13.64 -6.52 -6.81
N LEU A 90 12.95 -7.56 -7.12
CA LEU A 90 12.09 -8.24 -6.18
C LEU A 90 12.79 -8.66 -4.89
N LEU A 91 14.02 -9.15 -4.98
CA LEU A 91 14.71 -9.76 -3.85
C LEU A 91 15.66 -8.83 -3.10
N ASP A 92 15.99 -7.69 -3.66
CA ASP A 92 16.98 -6.78 -3.09
C ASP A 92 16.34 -5.55 -2.50
N ARG A 93 15.28 -5.75 -1.74
CA ARG A 93 14.54 -4.60 -1.28
C ARG A 93 14.76 -4.31 0.19
N PRO A 94 15.69 -3.44 0.52
CA PRO A 94 15.78 -2.99 1.91
C PRO A 94 14.49 -2.37 2.38
N LEU A 95 13.71 -1.80 1.46
CA LEU A 95 12.42 -1.22 1.79
C LEU A 95 11.48 -2.23 2.46
N LEU A 96 11.35 -3.42 1.86
CA LEU A 96 10.47 -4.44 2.43
C LEU A 96 10.97 -4.91 3.79
N ALA A 97 12.28 -5.09 3.92
CA ALA A 97 12.87 -5.50 5.18
C ALA A 97 12.66 -4.43 6.26
N ASN A 98 12.86 -3.16 5.90
CA ASN A 98 12.69 -2.06 6.84
C ASN A 98 11.26 -1.95 7.34
N LEU A 99 10.29 -2.31 6.49
CA LEU A 99 8.87 -2.25 6.85
C LEU A 99 8.36 -3.58 7.40
N SER A 100 9.21 -4.60 7.46
CA SER A 100 8.85 -5.94 7.92
C SER A 100 7.69 -6.52 7.12
N LEU A 101 7.74 -6.34 5.80
CA LEU A 101 6.72 -6.88 4.90
C LEU A 101 7.27 -8.16 4.27
N HIS A 102 6.65 -9.30 4.59
CA HIS A 102 7.17 -10.61 4.24
C HIS A 102 6.25 -11.44 3.35
N ASP A 103 4.99 -11.10 3.30
CA ASP A 103 4.00 -11.90 2.59
C ASP A 103 3.45 -11.17 1.36
N LEU A 104 2.64 -11.88 0.60
CA LEU A 104 1.96 -11.32 -0.54
C LEU A 104 0.54 -11.89 -0.57
N PRO A 105 -0.48 -11.07 -0.40
CA PRO A 105 -0.42 -9.66 -0.10
C PRO A 105 0.04 -9.38 1.32
N ASP A 106 0.54 -8.19 1.53
CA ASP A 106 0.83 -7.74 2.88
C ASP A 106 0.56 -6.23 2.93
N ASN A 107 0.30 -5.72 4.12
CA ASN A 107 0.01 -4.30 4.25
C ASN A 107 0.18 -3.85 5.70
N ILE A 108 0.28 -2.54 5.86
CA ILE A 108 0.38 -1.89 7.16
C ILE A 108 -0.65 -0.77 7.20
N LEU A 109 -1.52 -0.81 8.20
CA LEU A 109 -2.42 0.29 8.49
C LEU A 109 -1.72 1.19 9.51
N VAL A 110 -1.59 2.46 9.18
CA VAL A 110 -0.86 3.43 10.00
C VAL A 110 -1.83 4.49 10.49
N GLU A 111 -1.64 4.91 11.74
CA GLU A 111 -2.42 6.02 12.30
C GLU A 111 -1.47 6.92 13.06
N ASN A 112 -1.39 8.16 12.63
CA ASN A 112 -0.53 9.18 13.26
C ASN A 112 0.91 8.71 13.44
N GLY A 113 1.46 8.09 12.41
CA GLY A 113 2.84 7.63 12.41
C GLY A 113 3.09 6.33 13.15
N ARG A 114 2.04 5.66 13.62
CA ARG A 114 2.17 4.41 14.36
C ARG A 114 1.45 3.28 13.66
N VAL A 115 2.05 2.09 13.75
CA VAL A 115 1.44 0.90 13.16
C VAL A 115 0.21 0.52 13.96
N LYS A 116 -0.94 0.52 13.31
CA LYS A 116 -2.20 0.17 13.95
C LYS A 116 -2.55 -1.30 13.73
N GLN A 117 -2.42 -1.77 12.50
CA GLN A 117 -2.68 -3.16 12.16
C GLN A 117 -1.79 -3.57 11.00
N ARG A 118 -1.62 -4.88 10.85
CA ARG A 118 -0.84 -5.45 9.74
C ARG A 118 -1.62 -6.59 9.10
N SER A 119 -1.30 -6.85 7.85
CA SER A 119 -1.74 -8.06 7.13
C SER A 119 -3.26 -8.19 7.08
N LEU A 120 -3.94 -7.09 6.79
CA LEU A 120 -5.38 -7.12 6.62
C LEU A 120 -5.73 -7.76 5.28
N SER A 121 -6.82 -8.54 5.26
CA SER A 121 -7.35 -9.08 4.02
C SER A 121 -8.08 -7.98 3.25
N ASP A 122 -8.42 -8.25 1.97
CA ASP A 122 -9.20 -7.29 1.20
C ASP A 122 -10.56 -7.03 1.85
N GLU A 123 -11.14 -8.07 2.43
CA GLU A 123 -12.42 -7.92 3.14
C GLU A 123 -12.28 -7.02 4.36
N GLU A 124 -11.20 -7.23 5.14
CA GLU A 124 -10.95 -6.39 6.31
C GLU A 124 -10.68 -4.95 5.93
N LEU A 125 -9.95 -4.73 4.83
CA LEU A 125 -9.71 -3.38 4.33
C LEU A 125 -11.01 -2.71 3.92
N ARG A 126 -11.91 -3.44 3.27
CA ARG A 126 -13.20 -2.89 2.88
C ARG A 126 -14.03 -2.52 4.10
N LYS A 127 -14.05 -3.38 5.08
CA LYS A 127 -14.76 -3.09 6.33
C LYS A 127 -14.21 -1.84 6.99
N ARG A 128 -12.90 -1.71 7.03
CA ARG A 128 -12.26 -0.60 7.72
C ARG A 128 -12.57 0.75 7.06
N PHE A 129 -12.62 0.77 5.72
CA PHE A 129 -12.73 2.03 4.99
C PHE A 129 -14.02 2.24 4.23
N LEU A 130 -14.69 1.17 3.81
CA LEU A 130 -15.78 1.29 2.84
C LEU A 130 -17.14 0.98 3.40
N GLU A 131 -17.22 0.21 4.49
CA GLU A 131 -18.51 -0.20 5.04
C GLU A 131 -18.98 0.65 6.22
N THR A 132 -18.26 1.69 6.52
CA THR A 132 -18.60 2.53 7.65
C THR A 132 -19.90 3.29 7.44
N ASN A 133 -20.41 3.34 6.23
CA ASN A 133 -21.58 4.11 5.88
C ASN A 133 -22.85 3.31 5.89
N HIS A 134 -22.79 2.06 6.28
CA HIS A 134 -23.96 1.17 6.22
C HIS A 134 -24.60 1.03 7.57
N SER A 135 -24.81 2.12 8.18
CA SER A 135 -25.34 2.10 9.54
C SER A 135 -26.83 2.26 9.57
N TYR A 136 -27.50 1.75 8.60
CA TYR A 136 -28.96 1.88 8.60
C TYR A 136 -29.65 0.73 7.92
#